data_6d7276cf2565fbc8e8e2907707d6e300
#
_entry.id   6d7276cf2565fbc8e8e2907707d6e300
#
_cell.length_a   1.000
_cell.length_b   1.000
_cell.length_c   1.000
_cell.angle_alpha   90.00
_cell.angle_beta   90.00
_cell.angle_gamma   90.00
#
_symmetry.space_group_name_H-M   'P 1'
#
loop_
_entity.id
_entity.type
_entity.pdbx_description
1 polymer ?
#
loop_
_entity_poly.entity_id
_entity_poly.type
_entity_poly.pdbx_seq_one_letter_code
_entity_poly.pdbx_strand_id
1 'polypeptide(L)'
;MEKGREIPGIVVAPQLAKGSWNPDKLLELIEYLQLNYCVDAKRIYICGMSLGAYGTLHFAGKYPNKLTAAVAICGGGNVKDSCNLSTIPLWLQHGDLDKLVPIKESQKMYDAIKKCEPNADVTFTTIKGANHSQVERLFHEDAMYDWLFSQVKQPVLYDHTKE
;
A
#
# COMPACT_ATOMS: atom_id res chain seq x y z
N MET A 1 9.14 -27.59 -8.50
CA MET A 1 8.20 -26.80 -7.69
C MET A 1 9.05 -25.85 -6.87
N GLU A 2 9.01 -24.57 -7.20
CA GLU A 2 9.56 -23.55 -6.30
C GLU A 2 8.80 -23.63 -4.99
N LYS A 3 9.54 -23.75 -3.86
CA LYS A 3 8.93 -23.65 -2.54
C LYS A 3 8.39 -22.23 -2.43
N GLY A 4 7.06 -22.09 -2.39
CA GLY A 4 6.42 -20.81 -2.13
C GLY A 4 6.89 -20.27 -0.79
N ARG A 5 6.91 -18.93 -0.66
CA ARG A 5 7.20 -18.26 0.61
C ARG A 5 6.11 -18.60 1.63
N GLU A 6 6.51 -18.95 2.83
CA GLU A 6 5.58 -18.97 3.97
C GLU A 6 5.31 -17.55 4.45
N ILE A 7 4.07 -17.09 4.31
CA ILE A 7 3.62 -15.82 4.85
C ILE A 7 2.90 -16.09 6.17
N PRO A 8 3.34 -15.49 7.29
CA PRO A 8 2.72 -15.73 8.60
C PRO A 8 1.40 -14.95 8.72
N GLY A 9 0.40 -15.34 7.94
CA GLY A 9 -0.87 -14.63 7.93
C GLY A 9 -1.85 -15.11 6.86
N ILE A 10 -3.02 -14.47 6.82
CA ILE A 10 -4.04 -14.69 5.81
C ILE A 10 -3.68 -13.83 4.58
N VAL A 11 -3.48 -14.46 3.44
CA VAL A 11 -3.24 -13.79 2.16
C VAL A 11 -4.49 -13.85 1.32
N VAL A 12 -4.92 -12.68 0.84
CA VAL A 12 -6.09 -12.57 -0.02
C VAL A 12 -5.69 -11.84 -1.31
N ALA A 13 -5.91 -12.48 -2.44
CA ALA A 13 -5.66 -11.91 -3.76
C ALA A 13 -6.98 -11.76 -4.53
N PRO A 14 -7.73 -10.67 -4.32
CA PRO A 14 -8.99 -10.46 -5.01
C PRO A 14 -8.77 -10.29 -6.51
N GLN A 15 -9.74 -10.73 -7.30
CA GLN A 15 -9.67 -10.62 -8.76
C GLN A 15 -10.61 -9.53 -9.25
N LEU A 16 -10.11 -8.69 -10.17
CA LEU A 16 -10.88 -7.64 -10.82
C LEU A 16 -11.27 -8.12 -12.24
N ALA A 17 -12.54 -8.30 -12.48
CA ALA A 17 -13.02 -8.77 -13.77
C ALA A 17 -12.82 -7.72 -14.88
N LYS A 18 -13.03 -6.43 -14.57
CA LYS A 18 -12.84 -5.29 -15.48
C LYS A 18 -12.90 -3.95 -14.72
N GLY A 19 -12.38 -2.90 -15.34
CA GLY A 19 -12.46 -1.53 -14.79
C GLY A 19 -11.34 -1.23 -13.78
N SER A 20 -11.66 -0.49 -12.73
CA SER A 20 -10.75 -0.06 -11.68
C SER A 20 -11.16 -0.60 -10.31
N TRP A 21 -10.21 -0.71 -9.39
CA TRP A 21 -10.47 -1.09 -8.01
C TRP A 21 -11.39 -0.07 -7.33
N ASN A 22 -12.45 -0.58 -6.69
CA ASN A 22 -13.36 0.23 -5.89
C ASN A 22 -12.97 0.10 -4.41
N PRO A 23 -12.57 1.19 -3.73
CA PRO A 23 -12.20 1.17 -2.32
C PRO A 23 -13.29 0.62 -1.40
N ASP A 24 -14.57 0.88 -1.70
CA ASP A 24 -15.69 0.42 -0.86
C ASP A 24 -15.83 -1.11 -0.93
N LYS A 25 -15.60 -1.69 -2.11
CA LYS A 25 -15.60 -3.16 -2.26
C LYS A 25 -14.41 -3.81 -1.56
N LEU A 26 -13.27 -3.15 -1.52
CA LEU A 26 -12.12 -3.63 -0.75
C LEU A 26 -12.39 -3.51 0.76
N LEU A 27 -13.11 -2.47 1.19
CA LEU A 27 -13.54 -2.35 2.58
C LEU A 27 -14.49 -3.47 2.98
N GLU A 28 -15.53 -3.74 2.16
CA GLU A 28 -16.46 -4.86 2.37
C GLU A 28 -15.72 -6.20 2.52
N LEU A 29 -14.67 -6.43 1.71
CA LEU A 29 -13.83 -7.63 1.79
C LEU A 29 -13.08 -7.69 3.12
N ILE A 30 -12.45 -6.60 3.55
CA ILE A 30 -11.73 -6.55 4.84
C ILE A 30 -12.70 -6.81 6.00
N GLU A 31 -13.86 -6.19 5.99
CA GLU A 31 -14.88 -6.37 7.03
C GLU A 31 -15.42 -7.82 7.05
N TYR A 32 -15.64 -8.42 5.88
CA TYR A 32 -15.98 -9.84 5.79
C TYR A 32 -14.90 -10.73 6.41
N LEU A 33 -13.63 -10.46 6.11
CA LEU A 33 -12.52 -11.24 6.67
C LEU A 33 -12.42 -11.09 8.19
N GLN A 34 -12.61 -9.88 8.72
CA GLN A 34 -12.60 -9.63 10.15
C GLN A 34 -13.76 -10.30 10.90
N LEU A 35 -14.91 -10.44 10.25
CA LEU A 35 -16.07 -11.11 10.83
C LEU A 35 -15.95 -12.64 10.82
N ASN A 36 -15.26 -13.22 9.84
CA ASN A 36 -15.26 -14.66 9.62
C ASN A 36 -13.94 -15.35 9.98
N TYR A 37 -12.86 -14.60 10.22
CA TYR A 37 -11.53 -15.13 10.51
C TYR A 37 -10.88 -14.37 11.67
N CYS A 38 -9.91 -15.00 12.32
CA CYS A 38 -9.11 -14.38 13.38
C CYS A 38 -8.11 -13.38 12.79
N VAL A 39 -8.57 -12.19 12.44
CA VAL A 39 -7.74 -11.12 11.87
C VAL A 39 -7.28 -10.18 12.96
N ASP A 40 -5.97 -9.95 13.06
CA ASP A 40 -5.41 -8.88 13.89
C ASP A 40 -5.60 -7.54 13.20
N ALA A 41 -6.51 -6.71 13.72
CA ALA A 41 -6.80 -5.38 13.17
C ALA A 41 -5.60 -4.40 13.22
N LYS A 42 -4.54 -4.72 13.98
CA LYS A 42 -3.29 -3.96 14.02
C LYS A 42 -2.27 -4.40 12.96
N ARG A 43 -2.62 -5.39 12.14
CA ARG A 43 -1.73 -6.01 11.14
C ARG A 43 -2.46 -6.26 9.83
N ILE A 44 -3.11 -5.22 9.30
CA ILE A 44 -3.78 -5.26 8.00
C ILE A 44 -2.95 -4.47 7.00
N TYR A 45 -2.47 -5.13 5.97
CA TYR A 45 -1.59 -4.58 4.95
C TYR A 45 -2.23 -4.69 3.57
N ILE A 46 -1.90 -3.76 2.69
CA ILE A 46 -2.27 -3.82 1.29
C ILE A 46 -1.05 -3.60 0.41
N CYS A 47 -0.92 -4.39 -0.64
CA CYS A 47 0.10 -4.15 -1.65
C CYS A 47 -0.48 -4.40 -3.05
N GLY A 48 0.09 -3.72 -4.05
CA GLY A 48 -0.33 -3.91 -5.42
C GLY A 48 0.64 -3.29 -6.41
N MET A 49 0.60 -3.81 -7.64
CA MET A 49 1.40 -3.32 -8.75
C MET A 49 0.48 -2.77 -9.84
N SER A 50 0.94 -1.75 -10.56
CA SER A 50 0.24 -1.20 -11.72
C SER A 50 -1.20 -0.80 -11.37
N LEU A 51 -2.21 -1.38 -11.99
CA LEU A 51 -3.62 -1.19 -11.61
C LEU A 51 -3.87 -1.50 -10.13
N GLY A 52 -3.18 -2.51 -9.57
CA GLY A 52 -3.23 -2.83 -8.14
C GLY A 52 -2.61 -1.73 -7.27
N ALA A 53 -1.56 -1.05 -7.73
CA ALA A 53 -0.97 0.08 -7.02
C ALA A 53 -1.92 1.29 -6.97
N TYR A 54 -2.63 1.58 -8.06
CA TYR A 54 -3.71 2.57 -8.05
C TYR A 54 -4.80 2.21 -7.06
N GLY A 55 -5.21 0.93 -7.03
CA GLY A 55 -6.17 0.42 -6.05
C GLY A 55 -5.69 0.57 -4.61
N THR A 56 -4.42 0.24 -4.36
CA THR A 56 -3.75 0.40 -3.07
C THR A 56 -3.79 1.85 -2.59
N LEU A 57 -3.38 2.79 -3.43
CA LEU A 57 -3.35 4.21 -3.07
C LEU A 57 -4.75 4.81 -2.93
N HIS A 58 -5.71 4.40 -3.77
CA HIS A 58 -7.11 4.80 -3.62
C HIS A 58 -7.72 4.30 -2.30
N PHE A 59 -7.48 3.02 -1.97
CA PHE A 59 -8.00 2.46 -0.74
C PHE A 59 -7.36 3.12 0.48
N ALA A 60 -6.03 3.21 0.50
CA ALA A 60 -5.28 3.83 1.59
C ALA A 60 -5.64 5.32 1.78
N GLY A 61 -5.87 6.05 0.69
CA GLY A 61 -6.29 7.45 0.74
C GLY A 61 -7.72 7.64 1.26
N LYS A 62 -8.62 6.69 1.00
CA LYS A 62 -10.01 6.77 1.47
C LYS A 62 -10.19 6.20 2.88
N TYR A 63 -9.48 5.13 3.22
CA TYR A 63 -9.62 4.37 4.47
C TYR A 63 -8.28 4.11 5.17
N PRO A 64 -7.48 5.16 5.45
CA PRO A 64 -6.16 4.98 6.04
C PRO A 64 -6.23 4.28 7.41
N ASN A 65 -7.29 4.54 8.17
CA ASN A 65 -7.52 3.95 9.49
C ASN A 65 -7.82 2.44 9.47
N LYS A 66 -8.07 1.85 8.30
CA LYS A 66 -8.28 0.39 8.15
C LYS A 66 -6.98 -0.36 7.87
N LEU A 67 -5.89 0.35 7.59
CA LEU A 67 -4.60 -0.24 7.26
C LEU A 67 -3.55 0.02 8.34
N THR A 68 -2.56 -0.85 8.36
CA THR A 68 -1.33 -0.69 9.14
C THR A 68 -0.23 -0.12 8.28
N ALA A 69 -0.08 -0.60 7.04
CA ALA A 69 0.87 -0.08 6.06
C ALA A 69 0.44 -0.46 4.64
N ALA A 70 1.04 0.21 3.64
CA ALA A 70 0.75 -0.07 2.25
C ALA A 70 2.03 -0.04 1.38
N VAL A 71 2.06 -0.88 0.32
CA VAL A 71 3.10 -0.87 -0.71
C VAL A 71 2.47 -0.70 -2.09
N ALA A 72 2.88 0.32 -2.83
CA ALA A 72 2.41 0.57 -4.18
C ALA A 72 3.58 0.52 -5.18
N ILE A 73 3.50 -0.41 -6.14
CA ILE A 73 4.56 -0.65 -7.13
C ILE A 73 4.08 -0.18 -8.52
N CYS A 74 4.81 0.74 -9.14
CA CYS A 74 4.52 1.28 -10.46
C CYS A 74 3.09 1.77 -10.63
N GLY A 75 2.64 2.66 -9.76
CA GLY A 75 1.31 3.23 -9.80
C GLY A 75 1.26 4.70 -9.44
N GLY A 76 0.06 5.21 -9.35
CA GLY A 76 -0.25 6.58 -8.94
C GLY A 76 -1.56 6.65 -8.18
N GLY A 77 -1.99 7.85 -7.85
CA GLY A 77 -3.20 8.07 -7.09
C GLY A 77 -3.72 9.50 -7.24
N ASN A 78 -4.71 9.83 -6.44
CA ASN A 78 -5.25 11.18 -6.37
C ASN A 78 -4.43 12.00 -5.35
N VAL A 79 -3.78 13.07 -5.79
CA VAL A 79 -3.00 13.96 -4.90
C VAL A 79 -3.84 14.64 -3.82
N LYS A 80 -5.17 14.70 -3.98
CA LYS A 80 -6.06 15.22 -2.93
C LYS A 80 -6.08 14.33 -1.69
N ASP A 81 -5.71 13.06 -1.83
CA ASP A 81 -5.68 12.08 -0.74
C ASP A 81 -4.32 12.08 0.01
N SER A 82 -3.38 12.95 -0.39
CA SER A 82 -2.01 12.97 0.15
C SER A 82 -1.94 13.11 1.67
N CYS A 83 -2.81 13.94 2.25
CA CYS A 83 -2.85 14.13 3.71
C CYS A 83 -3.37 12.89 4.44
N ASN A 84 -4.32 12.16 3.85
CA ASN A 84 -4.75 10.88 4.41
C ASN A 84 -3.65 9.83 4.29
N LEU A 85 -2.97 9.78 3.13
CA LEU A 85 -1.86 8.86 2.88
C LEU A 85 -0.65 9.11 3.79
N SER A 86 -0.47 10.35 4.28
CA SER A 86 0.61 10.68 5.22
C SER A 86 0.44 10.08 6.62
N THR A 87 -0.73 9.53 6.92
CA THR A 87 -1.06 9.01 8.25
C THR A 87 -0.71 7.53 8.46
N ILE A 88 -0.24 6.85 7.41
CA ILE A 88 0.16 5.45 7.46
C ILE A 88 1.56 5.25 6.85
N PRO A 89 2.33 4.26 7.31
CA PRO A 89 3.56 3.85 6.63
C PRO A 89 3.26 3.44 5.18
N LEU A 90 3.96 4.06 4.23
CA LEU A 90 3.74 3.85 2.80
C LEU A 90 5.07 3.68 2.06
N TRP A 91 5.20 2.61 1.30
CA TRP A 91 6.35 2.40 0.44
C TRP A 91 5.95 2.41 -1.03
N LEU A 92 6.43 3.41 -1.75
CA LEU A 92 6.28 3.56 -3.20
C LEU A 92 7.53 3.00 -3.88
N GLN A 93 7.35 2.13 -4.87
CA GLN A 93 8.45 1.55 -5.65
C GLN A 93 8.16 1.70 -7.14
N HIS A 94 9.16 2.09 -7.95
CA HIS A 94 8.93 2.30 -9.39
C HIS A 94 10.20 2.06 -10.20
N GLY A 95 10.05 1.39 -11.35
CA GLY A 95 11.13 1.23 -12.32
C GLY A 95 11.35 2.52 -13.10
N ASP A 96 12.61 2.95 -13.27
CA ASP A 96 12.95 4.19 -13.99
C ASP A 96 12.81 4.07 -15.52
N LEU A 97 12.74 2.85 -16.05
CA LEU A 97 12.49 2.57 -17.46
C LEU A 97 11.03 2.15 -17.74
N ASP A 98 10.11 2.39 -16.81
CA ASP A 98 8.70 2.11 -17.01
C ASP A 98 8.08 3.04 -18.05
N LYS A 99 7.66 2.44 -19.19
CA LYS A 99 7.01 3.14 -20.31
C LYS A 99 5.49 2.99 -20.31
N LEU A 100 4.92 2.10 -19.48
CA LEU A 100 3.48 1.90 -19.37
C LEU A 100 2.87 2.84 -18.33
N VAL A 101 3.48 2.91 -17.16
CA VAL A 101 3.13 3.88 -16.11
C VAL A 101 4.38 4.73 -15.87
N PRO A 102 4.39 6.00 -16.26
CA PRO A 102 5.55 6.85 -16.04
C PRO A 102 5.90 6.98 -14.55
N ILE A 103 7.18 6.89 -14.20
CA ILE A 103 7.68 7.02 -12.82
C ILE A 103 7.18 8.30 -12.13
N LYS A 104 6.88 9.34 -12.91
CA LYS A 104 6.29 10.60 -12.44
C LYS A 104 4.99 10.43 -11.68
N GLU A 105 4.23 9.37 -11.92
CA GLU A 105 2.99 9.11 -11.20
C GLU A 105 3.24 8.78 -9.72
N SER A 106 4.24 7.93 -9.43
CA SER A 106 4.65 7.68 -8.04
C SER A 106 5.37 8.88 -7.43
N GLN A 107 6.25 9.56 -8.19
CA GLN A 107 6.95 10.75 -7.71
C GLN A 107 5.97 11.85 -7.27
N LYS A 108 4.96 12.13 -8.09
CA LYS A 108 3.91 13.11 -7.80
C LYS A 108 3.17 12.79 -6.50
N MET A 109 2.90 11.51 -6.24
CA MET A 109 2.27 11.10 -4.98
C MET A 109 3.20 11.31 -3.79
N TYR A 110 4.46 10.89 -3.92
CA TYR A 110 5.47 11.10 -2.89
C TYR A 110 5.62 12.58 -2.53
N ASP A 111 5.79 13.44 -3.53
CA ASP A 111 5.97 14.88 -3.35
C ASP A 111 4.74 15.53 -2.67
N ALA A 112 3.53 15.12 -3.10
CA ALA A 112 2.30 15.61 -2.51
C ALA A 112 2.12 15.20 -1.05
N ILE A 113 2.50 13.96 -0.69
CA ILE A 113 2.47 13.46 0.68
C ILE A 113 3.46 14.23 1.54
N LYS A 114 4.71 14.38 1.08
CA LYS A 114 5.75 15.14 1.79
C LYS A 114 5.43 16.62 1.91
N LYS A 115 4.71 17.19 0.96
CA LYS A 115 4.20 18.57 1.04
C LYS A 115 3.11 18.72 2.09
N CYS A 116 2.23 17.72 2.25
CA CYS A 116 1.19 17.74 3.28
C CYS A 116 1.77 17.53 4.67
N GLU A 117 2.63 16.53 4.84
CA GLU A 117 3.32 16.19 6.10
C GLU A 117 4.79 15.85 5.81
N PRO A 118 5.71 16.77 6.06
CA PRO A 118 7.15 16.57 5.80
C PRO A 118 7.74 15.34 6.52
N ASN A 119 7.22 15.02 7.71
CA ASN A 119 7.68 13.90 8.53
C ASN A 119 6.89 12.61 8.29
N ALA A 120 5.99 12.57 7.29
CA ALA A 120 5.24 11.36 6.95
C ALA A 120 6.19 10.17 6.74
N ASP A 121 5.80 9.00 7.26
CA ASP A 121 6.52 7.74 7.03
C ASP A 121 6.21 7.23 5.62
N VAL A 122 6.78 7.91 4.63
CA VAL A 122 6.69 7.53 3.23
C VAL A 122 8.07 7.39 2.61
N THR A 123 8.33 6.24 2.00
CA THR A 123 9.55 5.93 1.25
C THR A 123 9.25 5.83 -0.24
N PHE A 124 10.12 6.38 -1.08
CA PHE A 124 10.08 6.20 -2.53
C PHE A 124 11.38 5.58 -3.02
N THR A 125 11.30 4.40 -3.60
CA THR A 125 12.44 3.66 -4.14
C THR A 125 12.36 3.58 -5.66
N THR A 126 13.38 4.09 -6.34
CA THR A 126 13.57 3.92 -7.77
C THR A 126 14.34 2.65 -8.06
N ILE A 127 13.76 1.75 -8.85
CA ILE A 127 14.39 0.50 -9.27
C ILE A 127 15.13 0.76 -10.58
N LYS A 128 16.43 0.98 -10.49
CA LYS A 128 17.28 1.35 -11.63
C LYS A 128 17.30 0.28 -12.70
N GLY A 129 17.12 0.70 -13.95
CA GLY A 129 17.14 -0.16 -15.12
C GLY A 129 15.92 -1.07 -15.29
N ALA A 130 14.93 -0.96 -14.41
CA ALA A 130 13.75 -1.81 -14.47
C ALA A 130 12.62 -1.15 -15.27
N ASN A 131 12.02 -1.93 -16.16
CA ASN A 131 10.79 -1.60 -16.85
C ASN A 131 9.57 -2.12 -16.06
N HIS A 132 8.36 -1.87 -16.58
CA HIS A 132 7.09 -2.23 -15.91
C HIS A 132 7.00 -3.72 -15.54
N SER A 133 7.38 -4.63 -16.43
CA SER A 133 7.29 -6.07 -16.15
C SER A 133 8.36 -6.56 -15.18
N GLN A 134 9.55 -5.95 -15.19
CA GLN A 134 10.67 -6.40 -14.37
C GLN A 134 10.50 -6.10 -12.88
N VAL A 135 9.64 -5.14 -12.51
CA VAL A 135 9.38 -4.81 -11.10
C VAL A 135 8.46 -5.83 -10.42
N GLU A 136 7.82 -6.74 -11.16
CA GLU A 136 7.05 -7.86 -10.61
C GLU A 136 7.91 -8.72 -9.66
N ARG A 137 9.22 -8.82 -9.92
CA ARG A 137 10.16 -9.54 -9.05
C ARG A 137 10.13 -9.09 -7.58
N LEU A 138 9.73 -7.84 -7.31
CA LEU A 138 9.63 -7.29 -5.95
C LEU A 138 8.68 -8.10 -5.06
N PHE A 139 7.68 -8.78 -5.65
CA PHE A 139 6.82 -9.71 -4.92
C PHE A 139 7.51 -11.02 -4.53
N HIS A 140 8.70 -11.28 -5.04
CA HIS A 140 9.53 -12.45 -4.71
C HIS A 140 10.69 -12.09 -3.76
N GLU A 141 10.88 -10.80 -3.45
CA GLU A 141 11.94 -10.31 -2.57
C GLU A 141 11.44 -10.27 -1.10
N ASP A 142 12.32 -10.65 -0.16
CA ASP A 142 11.99 -10.65 1.27
C ASP A 142 11.78 -9.24 1.81
N ALA A 143 12.54 -8.27 1.32
CA ALA A 143 12.59 -6.91 1.82
C ALA A 143 11.22 -6.22 1.92
N MET A 144 10.32 -6.44 0.93
CA MET A 144 8.98 -5.86 0.95
C MET A 144 8.12 -6.43 2.09
N TYR A 145 8.18 -7.74 2.28
CA TYR A 145 7.38 -8.42 3.32
C TYR A 145 7.95 -8.17 4.71
N ASP A 146 9.26 -8.17 4.85
CA ASP A 146 9.93 -7.85 6.12
C ASP A 146 9.56 -6.44 6.57
N TRP A 147 9.58 -5.48 5.63
CA TRP A 147 9.15 -4.12 5.91
C TRP A 147 7.66 -4.07 6.28
N LEU A 148 6.76 -4.70 5.52
CA LEU A 148 5.33 -4.73 5.83
C LEU A 148 5.07 -5.31 7.23
N PHE A 149 5.67 -6.47 7.54
CA PHE A 149 5.41 -7.18 8.79
C PHE A 149 6.09 -6.54 10.00
N SER A 150 7.10 -5.68 9.79
CA SER A 150 7.66 -4.85 10.85
C SER A 150 6.70 -3.74 11.31
N GLN A 151 5.73 -3.37 10.47
CA GLN A 151 4.76 -2.33 10.80
C GLN A 151 3.66 -2.90 11.71
N VAL A 152 3.39 -2.20 12.82
CA VAL A 152 2.28 -2.53 13.72
C VAL A 152 1.55 -1.23 14.05
N LYS A 153 0.24 -1.23 13.86
CA LYS A 153 -0.59 -0.06 14.15
C LYS A 153 -0.55 0.25 15.64
N GLN A 154 -0.07 1.44 15.97
CA GLN A 154 -0.05 1.91 17.34
C GLN A 154 -1.48 2.13 17.85
N PRO A 155 -1.76 1.84 19.13
CA PRO A 155 -3.03 2.20 19.74
C PRO A 155 -3.19 3.73 19.67
N VAL A 156 -4.38 4.19 19.32
CA VAL A 156 -4.72 5.61 19.45
C VAL A 156 -4.71 5.93 20.94
N LEU A 157 -3.69 6.63 21.41
CA LEU A 157 -3.69 7.17 22.77
C LEU A 157 -4.71 8.32 22.78
N TYR A 158 -5.85 8.09 23.41
CA TYR A 158 -6.76 9.18 23.71
C TYR A 158 -6.07 10.09 24.73
N ASP A 159 -5.75 11.28 24.31
CA ASP A 159 -5.27 12.33 25.21
C ASP A 159 -6.45 12.84 26.05
N HIS A 160 -6.56 12.34 27.27
CA HIS A 160 -7.56 12.76 28.26
C HIS A 160 -7.29 14.15 28.85
N THR A 161 -6.28 14.89 28.36
CA THR A 161 -5.91 16.20 28.90
C THR A 161 -6.63 17.39 28.25
N LYS A 162 -7.59 17.13 27.34
CA LYS A 162 -8.42 18.19 26.70
C LYS A 162 -9.87 18.11 27.19
N GLU A 163 -10.07 18.32 28.46
CA GLU A 163 -11.33 18.82 29.04
C GLU A 163 -11.10 20.25 29.56
#